data_d9ee235f2d88d369fe9ee3d3e4dd261d
#
_entry.id   d9ee235f2d88d369fe9ee3d3e4dd261d
#
_cell.length_a   1.000
_cell.length_b   1.000
_cell.length_c   1.000
_cell.angle_alpha   90.00
_cell.angle_beta   90.00
_cell.angle_gamma   90.00
#
_symmetry.space_group_name_H-M   'P 1'
#
loop_
_entity.id
_entity.type
_entity.pdbx_description
1 polymer ?
#
loop_
_entity_poly.entity_id
_entity_poly.type
_entity_poly.pdbx_seq_one_letter_code
_entity_poly.pdbx_strand_id
1 'polypeptide(L)'
;MKRKINLKNYPSKSGHFDSFGGVYVSETLIHPLRELFSAYKKYATSASFKKTLNSQLKDYVGRPTPIYYAESLSKQLGSSHIYLKREDLNHTGAHKINNAPVSYTHLTLPTKRKE
;
A
#
# COMPACT_ATOMS: atom_id res chain seq x y z
N MET A 1 30.83 -14.88 -5.43
CA MET A 1 30.51 -14.10 -4.20
C MET A 1 29.09 -13.56 -4.30
N LYS A 2 28.12 -14.00 -3.48
CA LYS A 2 26.76 -13.44 -3.48
C LYS A 2 26.81 -12.07 -2.79
N ARG A 3 26.53 -10.99 -3.53
CA ARG A 3 26.45 -9.63 -3.01
C ARG A 3 25.29 -9.56 -2.00
N LYS A 4 25.57 -9.27 -0.74
CA LYS A 4 24.51 -9.01 0.26
C LYS A 4 23.83 -7.70 -0.11
N ILE A 5 22.60 -7.79 -0.62
CA ILE A 5 21.78 -6.63 -0.96
C ILE A 5 21.23 -6.05 0.35
N ASN A 6 21.56 -4.81 0.66
CA ASN A 6 20.96 -4.09 1.80
C ASN A 6 19.71 -3.34 1.32
N LEU A 7 18.54 -3.91 1.55
CA LEU A 7 17.26 -3.36 1.13
C LEU A 7 16.94 -1.98 1.72
N LYS A 8 17.62 -1.58 2.81
CA LYS A 8 17.43 -0.25 3.42
C LYS A 8 17.97 0.89 2.53
N ASN A 9 18.84 0.58 1.58
CA ASN A 9 19.43 1.55 0.67
C ASN A 9 18.62 1.76 -0.63
N TYR A 10 17.48 1.07 -0.75
CA TYR A 10 16.65 1.10 -1.95
C TYR A 10 15.25 1.67 -1.65
N PRO A 11 14.63 2.33 -2.62
CA PRO A 11 15.23 2.75 -3.90
C PRO A 11 16.28 3.85 -3.73
N SER A 12 17.19 4.00 -4.68
CA SER A 12 18.10 5.13 -4.77
C SER A 12 17.32 6.45 -4.94
N LYS A 13 17.99 7.58 -4.84
CA LYS A 13 17.36 8.91 -5.08
C LYS A 13 16.77 9.05 -6.49
N SER A 14 17.29 8.30 -7.45
CA SER A 14 16.82 8.25 -8.84
C SER A 14 15.81 7.13 -9.11
N GLY A 15 15.30 6.44 -8.06
CA GLY A 15 14.29 5.40 -8.18
C GLY A 15 14.81 4.03 -8.64
N HIS A 16 16.12 3.78 -8.52
CA HIS A 16 16.71 2.50 -8.93
C HIS A 16 16.88 1.52 -7.78
N PHE A 17 16.74 0.25 -8.11
CA PHE A 17 17.05 -0.92 -7.28
C PHE A 17 18.23 -1.66 -7.94
N ASP A 18 19.45 -1.21 -7.67
CA ASP A 18 20.70 -1.61 -8.35
C ASP A 18 20.63 -1.28 -9.84
N SER A 19 20.64 -2.28 -10.72
CA SER A 19 20.52 -2.14 -12.18
C SER A 19 19.06 -2.03 -12.67
N PHE A 20 18.08 -2.16 -11.78
CA PHE A 20 16.65 -2.17 -12.12
C PHE A 20 15.96 -0.90 -11.64
N GLY A 21 14.83 -0.59 -12.25
CA GLY A 21 13.99 0.54 -11.85
C GLY A 21 14.39 1.82 -12.57
N GLY A 22 14.02 2.95 -11.98
CA GLY A 22 14.13 4.28 -12.55
C GLY A 22 12.76 4.93 -12.74
N VAL A 23 12.73 6.09 -13.38
CA VAL A 23 11.50 6.85 -13.66
C VAL A 23 11.30 6.93 -15.17
N TYR A 24 10.49 6.04 -15.72
CA TYR A 24 10.18 5.94 -17.15
C TYR A 24 8.73 6.38 -17.38
N VAL A 25 8.52 7.69 -17.43
CA VAL A 25 7.20 8.29 -17.62
C VAL A 25 7.27 9.37 -18.67
N SER A 26 6.12 9.78 -19.21
CA SER A 26 6.01 10.95 -20.06
C SER A 26 6.60 12.18 -19.35
N GLU A 27 7.28 13.05 -20.10
CA GLU A 27 7.92 14.25 -19.56
C GLU A 27 6.93 15.15 -18.82
N THR A 28 5.70 15.22 -19.28
CA THR A 28 4.60 15.95 -18.62
C THR A 28 4.28 15.47 -17.21
N LEU A 29 4.60 14.21 -16.87
CA LEU A 29 4.36 13.62 -15.55
C LEU A 29 5.53 13.78 -14.58
N ILE A 30 6.70 14.20 -15.03
CA ILE A 30 7.90 14.30 -14.19
C ILE A 30 7.69 15.31 -13.06
N HIS A 31 7.14 16.48 -13.36
CA HIS A 31 6.88 17.50 -12.35
C HIS A 31 5.86 17.06 -11.30
N PRO A 32 4.65 16.58 -11.68
CA PRO A 32 3.68 16.04 -10.72
C PRO A 32 4.23 14.91 -9.84
N LEU A 33 5.05 14.02 -10.40
CA LEU A 33 5.67 12.94 -9.63
C LEU A 33 6.69 13.43 -8.61
N ARG A 34 7.44 14.49 -8.93
CA ARG A 34 8.37 15.12 -7.98
C ARG A 34 7.62 15.78 -6.82
N GLU A 35 6.51 16.46 -7.10
CA GLU A 35 5.65 17.04 -6.08
C GLU A 35 5.07 15.95 -5.18
N LEU A 36 4.51 14.88 -5.77
CA LEU A 36 4.00 13.73 -5.04
C LEU A 36 5.08 13.10 -4.14
N PHE A 37 6.27 12.91 -4.65
CA PHE A 37 7.38 12.34 -3.87
C PHE A 37 7.80 13.24 -2.71
N SER A 38 7.79 14.54 -2.90
CA SER A 38 8.09 15.52 -1.85
C SER A 38 7.01 15.50 -0.76
N ALA A 39 5.74 15.47 -1.16
CA ALA A 39 4.61 15.33 -0.25
C ALA A 39 4.68 13.99 0.51
N TYR A 40 4.95 12.89 -0.17
CA TYR A 40 5.12 11.57 0.45
C TYR A 40 6.19 11.60 1.53
N LYS A 41 7.38 12.13 1.24
CA LYS A 41 8.46 12.24 2.24
C LYS A 41 8.04 13.04 3.47
N LYS A 42 7.29 14.11 3.28
CA LYS A 42 6.81 14.99 4.35
C LYS A 42 5.77 14.28 5.23
N TYR A 43 4.79 13.66 4.62
CA TYR A 43 3.63 13.12 5.34
C TYR A 43 3.82 11.66 5.80
N ALA A 44 4.51 10.81 5.05
CA ALA A 44 4.71 9.42 5.41
C ALA A 44 5.49 9.21 6.73
N THR A 45 6.28 10.19 7.13
CA THR A 45 6.99 10.19 8.41
C THR A 45 6.20 10.81 9.55
N SER A 46 5.13 11.56 9.26
CA SER A 46 4.30 12.26 10.25
C SER A 46 3.59 11.29 11.18
N ALA A 47 3.72 11.49 12.48
CA ALA A 47 3.04 10.67 13.49
C ALA A 47 1.52 10.83 13.44
N SER A 48 1.01 12.04 13.18
CA SER A 48 -0.42 12.31 13.06
C SER A 48 -1.01 11.61 11.84
N PHE A 49 -0.34 11.67 10.68
CA PHE A 49 -0.76 10.95 9.49
C PHE A 49 -0.82 9.44 9.72
N LYS A 50 0.23 8.87 10.30
CA LYS A 50 0.27 7.43 10.62
C LYS A 50 -0.85 7.03 11.58
N LYS A 51 -1.13 7.84 12.60
CA LYS A 51 -2.23 7.58 13.54
C LYS A 51 -3.58 7.56 12.82
N THR A 52 -3.86 8.57 12.01
CA THR A 52 -5.11 8.64 11.24
C THR A 52 -5.25 7.48 10.26
N LEU A 53 -4.20 7.19 9.50
CA LEU A 53 -4.18 6.07 8.55
C LEU A 53 -4.42 4.73 9.27
N ASN A 54 -3.73 4.48 10.38
CA ASN A 54 -3.88 3.24 11.15
C ASN A 54 -5.30 3.10 11.73
N SER A 55 -5.91 4.19 12.21
CA SER A 55 -7.31 4.16 12.65
C SER A 55 -8.24 3.77 11.49
N GLN A 56 -8.10 4.41 10.34
CA GLN A 56 -8.92 4.07 9.16
C GLN A 56 -8.69 2.63 8.68
N LEU A 57 -7.44 2.18 8.63
CA LEU A 57 -7.13 0.80 8.26
C LEU A 57 -7.77 -0.21 9.23
N LYS A 58 -7.76 0.09 10.53
CA LYS A 58 -8.36 -0.78 11.56
C LYS A 58 -9.88 -0.71 11.54
N ASP A 59 -10.43 0.49 11.64
CA ASP A 59 -11.84 0.69 11.99
C ASP A 59 -12.74 0.64 10.74
N TYR A 60 -12.23 1.06 9.59
CA TYR A 60 -12.99 1.06 8.33
C TYR A 60 -12.63 -0.09 7.41
N VAL A 61 -11.34 -0.36 7.21
CA VAL A 61 -10.88 -1.41 6.28
C VAL A 61 -10.96 -2.80 6.89
N GLY A 62 -10.77 -2.93 8.21
CA GLY A 62 -10.76 -4.22 8.92
C GLY A 62 -9.38 -4.89 8.99
N ARG A 63 -8.31 -4.08 8.99
CA ARG A 63 -6.94 -4.60 9.13
C ARG A 63 -6.48 -4.70 10.59
N PRO A 64 -5.59 -5.64 10.89
CA PRO A 64 -5.01 -6.66 9.99
C PRO A 64 -5.99 -7.80 9.70
N THR A 65 -6.04 -8.26 8.44
CA THR A 65 -6.80 -9.46 8.09
C THR A 65 -6.12 -10.71 8.64
N PRO A 66 -6.89 -11.73 9.09
CA PRO A 66 -6.32 -12.94 9.65
C PRO A 66 -5.62 -13.81 8.60
N ILE A 67 -4.74 -14.68 9.11
CA ILE A 67 -4.18 -15.79 8.36
C ILE A 67 -4.94 -17.04 8.78
N TYR A 68 -5.50 -17.76 7.82
CA TYR A 68 -6.26 -18.98 8.03
C TYR A 68 -5.49 -20.19 7.53
N TYR A 69 -5.33 -21.21 8.37
CA TYR A 69 -4.77 -22.49 7.95
C TYR A 69 -5.84 -23.34 7.27
N ALA A 70 -5.64 -23.62 5.99
CA ALA A 70 -6.55 -24.43 5.18
C ALA A 70 -6.25 -25.93 5.38
N GLU A 71 -6.67 -26.48 6.52
CA GLU A 71 -6.31 -27.83 6.95
C GLU A 71 -6.75 -28.90 5.94
N SER A 72 -8.01 -28.88 5.52
CA SER A 72 -8.57 -29.85 4.58
C SER A 72 -7.83 -29.83 3.24
N LEU A 73 -7.52 -28.64 2.71
CA LEU A 73 -6.78 -28.48 1.46
C LEU A 73 -5.32 -28.96 1.62
N SER A 74 -4.71 -28.65 2.75
CA SER A 74 -3.35 -29.11 3.07
C SER A 74 -3.27 -30.63 3.13
N LYS A 75 -4.27 -31.31 3.75
CA LYS A 75 -4.37 -32.76 3.81
C LYS A 75 -4.58 -33.39 2.43
N GLN A 76 -5.44 -32.81 1.60
CA GLN A 76 -5.70 -33.32 0.24
C GLN A 76 -4.46 -33.26 -0.65
N LEU A 77 -3.66 -32.21 -0.51
CA LEU A 77 -2.42 -32.03 -1.30
C LEU A 77 -1.21 -32.76 -0.74
N GLY A 78 -1.30 -33.26 0.49
CA GLY A 78 -0.38 -34.23 1.11
C GLY A 78 1.04 -33.76 1.41
N SER A 79 1.50 -32.63 0.88
CA SER A 79 2.91 -32.24 0.95
C SER A 79 3.20 -30.82 1.42
N SER A 80 2.17 -29.98 1.61
CA SER A 80 2.36 -28.57 1.91
C SER A 80 1.36 -28.02 2.91
N HIS A 81 1.81 -27.17 3.82
CA HIS A 81 0.94 -26.41 4.69
C HIS A 81 0.46 -25.15 3.96
N ILE A 82 -0.85 -25.06 3.72
CA ILE A 82 -1.46 -23.94 2.98
C ILE A 82 -2.10 -22.97 3.95
N TYR A 83 -1.68 -21.72 3.87
CA TYR A 83 -2.23 -20.62 4.64
C TYR A 83 -2.84 -19.59 3.70
N LEU A 84 -4.05 -19.17 4.01
CA LEU A 84 -4.77 -18.15 3.26
C LEU A 84 -4.70 -16.82 4.01
N LYS A 85 -4.17 -15.79 3.37
CA LYS A 85 -4.30 -14.42 3.85
C LYS A 85 -5.69 -13.92 3.46
N ARG A 86 -6.58 -13.78 4.45
CA ARG A 86 -8.01 -13.54 4.25
C ARG A 86 -8.32 -12.09 3.90
N GLU A 87 -7.88 -11.65 2.72
CA GLU A 87 -8.18 -10.30 2.22
C GLU A 87 -9.65 -10.11 1.81
N ASP A 88 -10.37 -11.20 1.65
CA ASP A 88 -11.83 -11.25 1.47
C ASP A 88 -12.61 -10.72 2.69
N LEU A 89 -11.99 -10.71 3.87
CA LEU A 89 -12.59 -10.18 5.10
C LEU A 89 -12.44 -8.67 5.27
N ASN A 90 -11.76 -7.98 4.36
CA ASN A 90 -11.79 -6.53 4.30
C ASN A 90 -13.20 -6.01 4.00
N HIS A 91 -13.48 -4.77 4.37
CA HIS A 91 -14.80 -4.14 4.25
C HIS A 91 -15.48 -4.29 2.87
N THR A 92 -14.73 -4.26 1.78
CA THR A 92 -15.26 -4.44 0.42
C THR A 92 -15.03 -5.84 -0.16
N GLY A 93 -14.63 -6.80 0.66
CA GLY A 93 -14.32 -8.16 0.22
C GLY A 93 -13.02 -8.30 -0.59
N ALA A 94 -12.18 -7.26 -0.67
CA ALA A 94 -10.94 -7.28 -1.43
C ALA A 94 -9.90 -6.29 -0.88
N HIS A 95 -8.63 -6.52 -1.23
CA HIS A 95 -7.50 -5.67 -0.84
C HIS A 95 -7.56 -4.24 -1.43
N LYS A 96 -8.34 -4.00 -2.48
CA LYS A 96 -8.48 -2.69 -3.14
C LYS A 96 -9.01 -1.60 -2.22
N ILE A 97 -9.71 -1.95 -1.15
CA ILE A 97 -10.17 -1.02 -0.11
C ILE A 97 -9.03 -0.21 0.52
N ASN A 98 -7.78 -0.72 0.49
CA ASN A 98 -6.63 0.00 1.03
C ASN A 98 -6.39 1.36 0.37
N ASN A 99 -6.85 1.54 -0.87
CA ASN A 99 -6.74 2.79 -1.62
C ASN A 99 -7.90 3.75 -1.31
N ALA A 100 -9.02 3.25 -0.80
CA ALA A 100 -10.22 4.05 -0.54
C ALA A 100 -10.04 5.11 0.56
N PRO A 101 -9.37 4.84 1.70
CA PRO A 101 -9.21 5.85 2.75
C PRO A 101 -8.56 7.14 2.27
N VAL A 102 -7.67 7.06 1.29
CA VAL A 102 -7.01 8.24 0.70
C VAL A 102 -7.89 8.91 -0.34
N SER A 103 -8.56 8.14 -1.19
CA SER A 103 -9.42 8.66 -2.26
C SER A 103 -10.74 9.23 -1.73
N TYR A 104 -11.33 8.62 -0.71
CA TYR A 104 -12.62 9.03 -0.16
C TYR A 104 -12.55 10.40 0.52
N THR A 105 -11.47 10.75 1.20
CA THR A 105 -11.29 12.06 1.81
C THR A 105 -11.15 13.19 0.78
N HIS A 106 -10.73 12.87 -0.45
CA HIS A 106 -10.67 13.83 -1.55
C HIS A 106 -11.95 13.89 -2.39
N LEU A 107 -12.72 12.80 -2.48
CA LEU A 107 -13.96 12.74 -3.24
C LEU A 107 -15.16 13.39 -2.51
N THR A 108 -15.06 13.59 -1.21
CA THR A 108 -16.03 14.37 -0.42
C THR A 108 -15.66 15.86 -0.35
N LEU A 109 -15.07 16.42 -1.39
CA LEU A 109 -15.03 17.85 -1.54
C LEU A 109 -16.48 18.36 -1.57
N PRO A 110 -16.88 19.23 -0.63
CA PRO A 110 -18.21 19.77 -0.63
C PRO A 110 -18.39 20.55 -1.94
N THR A 111 -19.26 20.07 -2.80
CA THR A 111 -19.88 20.89 -3.81
C THR A 111 -20.73 21.94 -3.07
N LYS A 112 -20.10 22.97 -2.56
CA LYS A 112 -20.82 24.19 -2.22
C LYS A 112 -21.30 24.78 -3.55
N ARG A 113 -22.52 24.42 -3.94
CA ARG A 113 -23.30 25.28 -4.80
C ARG A 113 -23.38 26.63 -4.06
N LYS A 114 -22.72 27.62 -4.60
CA LYS A 114 -23.05 29.00 -4.30
C LYS A 114 -24.40 29.23 -5.02
N GLU A 115 -25.45 29.35 -4.24
CA GLU A 115 -26.67 30.05 -4.63
C GLU A 115 -26.37 31.53 -4.76
#